data_e563c4b426621eaf14cdae8eb65c19fa
#
_entry.id   e563c4b426621eaf14cdae8eb65c19fa
#
_cell.length_a   1.000
_cell.length_b   1.000
_cell.length_c   1.000
_cell.angle_alpha   90.00
_cell.angle_beta   90.00
_cell.angle_gamma   90.00
#
_symmetry.space_group_name_H-M   'P 1'
#
loop_
_entity.id
_entity.type
_entity.pdbx_description
1 polymer ?
#
loop_
_entity_poly.entity_id
_entity_poly.type
_entity_poly.pdbx_seq_one_letter_code
_entity_poly.pdbx_strand_id
1 'polypeptide(L)'
;MRPARVLLALAAAAVLAACATRGPASAPLPVLAPAAVAAAMDGQVAREAQLAALPAWTLTGRAAITRDGKGGSGRIDWRQDGALYRVELSAPVTRQGWRLSADDAGARLEGLEGGTREGPDGGALLYEATGLEVPMAALGAWLRGARADEGRHGPATLAFGGDLLPARLEQDGWVIDFRAWHAGDAATPPLPRRIEARRGGADVRLVVDQWGGMSP
;
A
#
# COMPACT_ATOMS: atom_id res chain seq x y z
N MET A 1 -38.03 47.94 -9.77
CA MET A 1 -37.24 47.19 -10.75
C MET A 1 -35.87 46.89 -10.13
N ARG A 2 -35.34 45.79 -9.85
CA ARG A 2 -35.45 44.37 -10.20
C ARG A 2 -34.93 43.49 -9.06
N PRO A 3 -35.73 42.89 -8.16
CA PRO A 3 -35.24 41.97 -7.13
C PRO A 3 -35.01 40.52 -7.68
N ALA A 4 -35.56 40.20 -8.85
CA ALA A 4 -35.56 38.84 -9.38
C ALA A 4 -34.17 38.32 -9.87
N ARG A 5 -33.21 39.19 -10.18
CA ARG A 5 -31.88 38.78 -10.67
C ARG A 5 -30.89 38.43 -9.56
N VAL A 6 -31.12 38.92 -8.35
CA VAL A 6 -30.24 38.62 -7.18
C VAL A 6 -30.56 37.26 -6.59
N LEU A 7 -31.82 36.82 -6.64
CA LEU A 7 -32.23 35.49 -6.15
C LEU A 7 -31.74 34.34 -7.02
N LEU A 8 -31.58 34.58 -8.34
CA LEU A 8 -31.07 33.56 -9.27
C LEU A 8 -29.55 33.33 -9.10
N ALA A 9 -28.81 34.37 -8.71
CA ALA A 9 -27.36 34.27 -8.50
C ALA A 9 -27.01 33.52 -7.18
N LEU A 10 -27.85 33.61 -6.13
CA LEU A 10 -27.64 32.86 -4.88
C LEU A 10 -27.97 31.36 -5.03
N ALA A 11 -28.91 30.99 -5.89
CA ALA A 11 -29.26 29.59 -6.12
C ALA A 11 -28.17 28.83 -6.92
N ALA A 12 -27.45 29.53 -7.81
CA ALA A 12 -26.35 28.92 -8.57
C ALA A 12 -25.08 28.67 -7.74
N ALA A 13 -24.85 29.45 -6.68
CA ALA A 13 -23.70 29.28 -5.80
C ALA A 13 -23.85 28.07 -4.84
N ALA A 14 -25.08 27.66 -4.52
CA ALA A 14 -25.34 26.53 -3.61
C ALA A 14 -25.10 25.15 -4.27
N VAL A 15 -25.12 25.06 -5.61
CA VAL A 15 -24.94 23.78 -6.34
C VAL A 15 -23.45 23.41 -6.50
N LEU A 16 -22.54 24.37 -6.39
CA LEU A 16 -21.09 24.14 -6.54
C LEU A 16 -20.40 23.62 -5.25
N ALA A 17 -21.07 23.66 -4.11
CA ALA A 17 -20.52 23.19 -2.82
C ALA A 17 -20.68 21.67 -2.61
N ALA A 18 -21.36 20.93 -3.47
CA ALA A 18 -21.68 19.50 -3.28
C ALA A 18 -20.62 18.53 -3.85
N CYS A 19 -19.51 19.02 -4.43
CA CYS A 19 -18.47 18.17 -5.00
C CYS A 19 -17.21 18.05 -4.14
N ALA A 20 -17.29 18.35 -2.84
CA ALA A 20 -16.27 17.87 -1.90
C ALA A 20 -16.53 16.37 -1.67
N THR A 21 -16.15 15.52 -2.61
CA THR A 21 -16.14 14.08 -2.43
C THR A 21 -15.11 13.75 -1.35
N ARG A 22 -15.58 13.70 -0.08
CA ARG A 22 -14.91 12.90 0.93
C ARG A 22 -14.74 11.51 0.30
N GLY A 23 -13.50 11.07 0.12
CA GLY A 23 -13.24 9.70 -0.26
C GLY A 23 -14.07 8.77 0.63
N PRO A 24 -14.55 7.64 0.13
CA PRO A 24 -15.41 6.77 0.88
C PRO A 24 -14.77 6.44 2.22
N ALA A 25 -15.43 6.85 3.31
CA ALA A 25 -15.01 6.46 4.66
C ALA A 25 -14.88 4.93 4.66
N SER A 26 -13.78 4.44 5.21
CA SER A 26 -13.59 2.99 5.37
C SER A 26 -14.81 2.39 6.04
N ALA A 27 -15.44 1.40 5.43
CA ALA A 27 -16.56 0.69 6.07
C ALA A 27 -16.10 0.18 7.45
N PRO A 28 -16.97 0.26 8.46
CA PRO A 28 -16.65 -0.28 9.78
C PRO A 28 -16.26 -1.77 9.65
N LEU A 29 -15.22 -2.17 10.38
CA LEU A 29 -14.83 -3.58 10.44
C LEU A 29 -15.90 -4.37 11.19
N PRO A 30 -16.16 -5.63 10.79
CA PRO A 30 -17.12 -6.48 11.49
C PRO A 30 -16.63 -6.74 12.92
N VAL A 31 -17.56 -6.79 13.86
CA VAL A 31 -17.27 -7.24 15.23
C VAL A 31 -17.31 -8.77 15.22
N LEU A 32 -16.16 -9.40 15.31
CA LEU A 32 -16.06 -10.86 15.38
C LEU A 32 -16.22 -11.34 16.84
N ALA A 33 -16.80 -12.53 17.01
CA ALA A 33 -16.82 -13.21 18.30
C ALA A 33 -15.37 -13.58 18.72
N PRO A 34 -15.07 -13.63 20.05
CA PRO A 34 -13.71 -13.93 20.52
C PRO A 34 -13.11 -15.21 19.96
N ALA A 35 -13.90 -16.26 19.81
CA ALA A 35 -13.46 -17.53 19.21
C ALA A 35 -13.07 -17.37 17.73
N ALA A 36 -13.80 -16.53 16.96
CA ALA A 36 -13.47 -16.24 15.58
C ALA A 36 -12.19 -15.41 15.46
N VAL A 37 -11.96 -14.46 16.39
CA VAL A 37 -10.69 -13.70 16.45
C VAL A 37 -9.53 -14.63 16.73
N ALA A 38 -9.65 -15.56 17.68
CA ALA A 38 -8.61 -16.55 17.98
C ALA A 38 -8.29 -17.41 16.73
N ALA A 39 -9.32 -17.97 16.09
CA ALA A 39 -9.14 -18.75 14.87
C ALA A 39 -8.50 -17.95 13.72
N ALA A 40 -8.88 -16.67 13.55
CA ALA A 40 -8.28 -15.79 12.56
C ALA A 40 -6.79 -15.51 12.86
N MET A 41 -6.44 -15.37 14.14
CA MET A 41 -5.03 -15.17 14.56
C MET A 41 -4.20 -16.43 14.31
N ASP A 42 -4.71 -17.61 14.65
CA ASP A 42 -4.01 -18.88 14.37
C ASP A 42 -3.84 -19.08 12.86
N GLY A 43 -4.86 -18.79 12.07
CA GLY A 43 -4.79 -18.82 10.62
C GLY A 43 -3.79 -17.83 10.04
N GLN A 44 -3.68 -16.64 10.64
CA GLN A 44 -2.70 -15.64 10.22
C GLN A 44 -1.26 -16.08 10.52
N VAL A 45 -1.01 -16.69 11.68
CA VAL A 45 0.32 -17.24 12.00
C VAL A 45 0.72 -18.33 11.00
N ALA A 46 -0.18 -19.24 10.69
CA ALA A 46 0.05 -20.28 9.68
C ALA A 46 0.33 -19.68 8.30
N ARG A 47 -0.45 -18.66 7.93
CA ARG A 47 -0.30 -17.95 6.65
C ARG A 47 1.05 -17.22 6.57
N GLU A 48 1.48 -16.54 7.62
CA GLU A 48 2.77 -15.86 7.68
C GLU A 48 3.93 -16.85 7.55
N ALA A 49 3.83 -18.03 8.16
CA ALA A 49 4.82 -19.09 8.00
C ALA A 49 4.91 -19.60 6.55
N GLN A 50 3.78 -19.77 5.86
CA GLN A 50 3.76 -20.11 4.44
C GLN A 50 4.40 -19.02 3.57
N LEU A 51 4.10 -17.75 3.83
CA LEU A 51 4.70 -16.63 3.10
C LEU A 51 6.19 -16.47 3.35
N ALA A 52 6.66 -16.80 4.56
CA ALA A 52 8.10 -16.79 4.88
C ALA A 52 8.87 -17.87 4.12
N ALA A 53 8.23 -19.01 3.82
CA ALA A 53 8.81 -20.06 2.98
C ALA A 53 8.85 -19.70 1.47
N LEU A 54 8.25 -18.57 1.06
CA LEU A 54 8.19 -18.07 -0.31
C LEU A 54 8.85 -16.68 -0.39
N PRO A 55 10.20 -16.60 -0.26
CA PRO A 55 10.92 -15.32 -0.25
C PRO A 55 10.93 -14.63 -1.61
N ALA A 56 10.87 -15.38 -2.71
CA ALA A 56 10.81 -14.85 -4.06
C ALA A 56 9.36 -14.67 -4.50
N TRP A 57 9.03 -13.48 -5.03
CA TRP A 57 7.70 -13.15 -5.53
C TRP A 57 7.72 -11.93 -6.45
N THR A 58 6.69 -11.79 -7.25
CA THR A 58 6.46 -10.61 -8.09
C THR A 58 5.06 -10.05 -7.88
N LEU A 59 4.91 -8.76 -8.13
CA LEU A 59 3.66 -8.04 -8.12
C LEU A 59 3.59 -7.11 -9.32
N THR A 60 2.48 -7.12 -10.04
CA THR A 60 2.14 -6.09 -11.02
C THR A 60 0.81 -5.46 -10.67
N GLY A 61 0.66 -4.15 -10.92
CA GLY A 61 -0.56 -3.46 -10.54
C GLY A 61 -0.52 -1.96 -10.82
N ARG A 62 -1.35 -1.25 -10.08
CA ARG A 62 -1.48 0.20 -10.17
C ARG A 62 -1.39 0.80 -8.78
N ALA A 63 -0.50 1.78 -8.62
CA ALA A 63 -0.31 2.50 -7.38
C ALA A 63 -0.66 3.97 -7.57
N ALA A 64 -1.31 4.56 -6.56
CA ALA A 64 -1.44 5.99 -6.39
C ALA A 64 -0.82 6.35 -5.03
N ILE A 65 0.13 7.27 -5.04
CA ILE A 65 0.87 7.70 -3.88
C ILE A 65 0.73 9.21 -3.79
N THR A 66 0.24 9.69 -2.66
CA THR A 66 0.12 11.13 -2.37
C THR A 66 0.69 11.45 -1.00
N ARG A 67 1.23 12.66 -0.87
CA ARG A 67 1.63 13.26 0.39
C ARG A 67 1.10 14.69 0.43
N ASP A 68 0.34 15.02 1.46
CA ASP A 68 -0.28 16.35 1.63
C ASP A 68 -1.04 16.81 0.37
N GLY A 69 -1.77 15.87 -0.28
CA GLY A 69 -2.55 16.10 -1.49
C GLY A 69 -1.73 16.21 -2.78
N LYS A 70 -0.41 16.12 -2.74
CA LYS A 70 0.48 16.09 -3.91
C LYS A 70 0.98 14.68 -4.16
N GLY A 71 1.08 14.29 -5.42
CA GLY A 71 1.57 12.97 -5.77
C GLY A 71 1.17 12.54 -7.16
N GLY A 72 1.23 11.24 -7.41
CA GLY A 72 0.93 10.69 -8.73
C GLY A 72 0.40 9.27 -8.66
N SER A 73 0.04 8.77 -9.83
CA SER A 73 -0.37 7.38 -10.01
C SER A 73 0.31 6.78 -11.23
N GLY A 74 0.52 5.48 -11.18
CA GLY A 74 1.16 4.77 -12.28
C GLY A 74 1.02 3.26 -12.14
N ARG A 75 1.59 2.58 -13.13
CA ARG A 75 1.79 1.15 -13.07
C ARG A 75 2.96 0.85 -12.14
N ILE A 76 2.81 -0.17 -11.30
CA ILE A 76 3.86 -0.69 -10.45
C ILE A 76 4.22 -2.10 -10.88
N ASP A 77 5.51 -2.37 -10.96
CA ASP A 77 6.09 -3.67 -11.15
C ASP A 77 7.11 -3.89 -10.03
N TRP A 78 6.93 -4.94 -9.22
CA TRP A 78 7.80 -5.27 -8.09
C TRP A 78 8.30 -6.70 -8.21
N ARG A 79 9.58 -6.87 -8.01
CA ARG A 79 10.23 -8.18 -7.83
C ARG A 79 10.94 -8.17 -6.49
N GLN A 80 10.77 -9.23 -5.75
CA GLN A 80 11.41 -9.47 -4.47
C GLN A 80 12.05 -10.85 -4.46
N ASP A 81 13.22 -10.96 -3.83
CA ASP A 81 13.88 -12.22 -3.54
C ASP A 81 14.62 -12.06 -2.20
N GLY A 82 14.00 -12.52 -1.12
CA GLY A 82 14.48 -12.26 0.24
C GLY A 82 14.57 -10.75 0.53
N ALA A 83 15.80 -10.28 0.77
CA ALA A 83 16.09 -8.85 1.00
C ALA A 83 16.31 -8.07 -0.30
N LEU A 84 16.56 -8.75 -1.42
CA LEU A 84 16.82 -8.13 -2.70
C LEU A 84 15.50 -7.72 -3.35
N TYR A 85 15.45 -6.53 -3.93
CA TYR A 85 14.23 -6.09 -4.61
C TYR A 85 14.49 -5.14 -5.78
N ARG A 86 13.52 -5.10 -6.69
CA ARG A 86 13.39 -4.07 -7.71
C ARG A 86 11.95 -3.63 -7.80
N VAL A 87 11.73 -2.34 -7.66
CA VAL A 87 10.42 -1.68 -7.78
C VAL A 87 10.50 -0.67 -8.90
N GLU A 88 9.57 -0.74 -9.83
CA GLU A 88 9.43 0.22 -10.91
C GLU A 88 8.03 0.86 -10.82
N LEU A 89 7.97 2.17 -10.81
CA LEU A 89 6.72 2.92 -10.97
C LEU A 89 6.80 3.72 -12.25
N SER A 90 5.84 3.54 -13.13
CA SER A 90 5.76 4.22 -14.42
C SER A 90 4.41 4.89 -14.60
N ALA A 91 4.41 6.16 -15.04
CA ALA A 91 3.22 6.91 -15.39
C ALA A 91 3.14 7.05 -16.92
N PRO A 92 2.38 6.20 -17.62
CA PRO A 92 2.39 6.12 -19.10
C PRO A 92 2.02 7.44 -19.79
N VAL A 93 1.14 8.23 -19.15
CA VAL A 93 0.66 9.50 -19.71
C VAL A 93 1.75 10.57 -19.70
N THR A 94 2.50 10.70 -18.60
CA THR A 94 3.55 11.70 -18.45
C THR A 94 4.92 11.19 -18.92
N ARG A 95 5.03 9.90 -19.24
CA ARG A 95 6.29 9.20 -19.55
C ARG A 95 7.33 9.34 -18.44
N GLN A 96 6.89 9.64 -17.24
CA GLN A 96 7.73 9.69 -16.05
C GLN A 96 7.70 8.34 -15.35
N GLY A 97 8.80 7.98 -14.75
CA GLY A 97 8.90 6.76 -13.97
C GLY A 97 10.20 6.75 -13.19
N TRP A 98 10.23 5.93 -12.17
CA TRP A 98 11.44 5.71 -11.40
C TRP A 98 11.59 4.21 -11.11
N ARG A 99 12.82 3.84 -10.83
CA ARG A 99 13.21 2.50 -10.42
C ARG A 99 14.03 2.59 -9.14
N LEU A 100 13.64 1.79 -8.16
CA LEU A 100 14.41 1.55 -6.96
C LEU A 100 14.82 0.08 -6.93
N SER A 101 16.09 -0.20 -6.78
CA SER A 101 16.61 -1.54 -6.57
C SER A 101 17.49 -1.57 -5.34
N ALA A 102 17.54 -2.73 -4.68
CA ALA A 102 18.48 -3.01 -3.62
C ALA A 102 19.03 -4.42 -3.78
N ASP A 103 20.32 -4.55 -3.53
CA ASP A 103 21.07 -5.79 -3.50
C ASP A 103 22.09 -5.78 -2.34
N ASP A 104 22.98 -6.76 -2.31
CA ASP A 104 24.00 -6.87 -1.26
C ASP A 104 25.01 -5.71 -1.25
N ALA A 105 25.13 -4.96 -2.33
CA ALA A 105 26.01 -3.79 -2.44
C ALA A 105 25.34 -2.50 -1.95
N GLY A 106 24.02 -2.47 -1.83
CA GLY A 106 23.23 -1.33 -1.38
C GLY A 106 21.99 -1.08 -2.24
N ALA A 107 21.53 0.17 -2.26
CA ALA A 107 20.34 0.58 -2.99
C ALA A 107 20.67 1.62 -4.07
N ARG A 108 19.89 1.61 -5.15
CA ARG A 108 19.99 2.53 -6.29
C ARG A 108 18.62 3.03 -6.72
N LEU A 109 18.48 4.34 -6.83
CA LEU A 109 17.27 5.02 -7.28
C LEU A 109 17.55 5.78 -8.58
N GLU A 110 16.75 5.52 -9.61
CA GLU A 110 16.89 6.07 -10.95
C GLU A 110 15.56 6.65 -11.46
N GLY A 111 15.62 7.60 -12.37
CA GLY A 111 14.45 8.13 -13.10
C GLY A 111 13.73 9.28 -12.39
N LEU A 112 14.15 9.69 -11.21
CA LEU A 112 13.67 10.91 -10.57
C LEU A 112 14.53 12.12 -10.91
N GLU A 113 13.98 13.31 -10.69
CA GLU A 113 14.70 14.56 -10.85
C GLU A 113 15.95 14.58 -9.96
N GLY A 114 17.05 15.08 -10.49
CA GLY A 114 18.37 15.06 -9.81
C GLY A 114 19.25 13.85 -10.18
N GLY A 115 18.79 12.96 -11.07
CA GLY A 115 19.59 11.84 -11.60
C GLY A 115 19.61 10.60 -10.70
N THR A 116 20.54 9.71 -10.98
CA THR A 116 20.73 8.47 -10.22
C THR A 116 21.33 8.76 -8.84
N ARG A 117 20.79 8.08 -7.82
CA ARG A 117 21.26 8.13 -6.44
C ARG A 117 21.58 6.72 -5.96
N GLU A 118 22.65 6.61 -5.17
CA GLU A 118 23.08 5.35 -4.56
C GLU A 118 23.30 5.56 -3.06
N GLY A 119 23.04 4.51 -2.28
CA GLY A 119 23.19 4.55 -0.83
C GLY A 119 22.93 3.19 -0.20
N PRO A 120 23.10 3.06 1.12
CA PRO A 120 22.92 1.80 1.82
C PRO A 120 21.46 1.37 1.97
N ASP A 121 20.51 2.31 1.90
CA ASP A 121 19.09 2.08 2.19
C ASP A 121 18.15 2.73 1.17
N GLY A 122 17.29 1.92 0.56
CA GLY A 122 16.37 2.41 -0.48
C GLY A 122 15.25 3.30 0.05
N GLY A 123 14.82 3.10 1.30
CA GLY A 123 13.83 3.97 1.94
C GLY A 123 14.41 5.38 2.17
N ALA A 124 15.67 5.48 2.59
CA ALA A 124 16.37 6.74 2.72
C ALA A 124 16.49 7.48 1.37
N LEU A 125 16.86 6.76 0.30
CA LEU A 125 16.93 7.33 -1.06
C LEU A 125 15.56 7.86 -1.53
N LEU A 126 14.48 7.12 -1.28
CA LEU A 126 13.12 7.59 -1.58
C LEU A 126 12.75 8.82 -0.76
N TYR A 127 13.07 8.82 0.53
CA TYR A 127 12.80 9.96 1.40
C TYR A 127 13.52 11.22 0.93
N GLU A 128 14.80 11.14 0.62
CA GLU A 128 15.60 12.26 0.10
C GLU A 128 15.04 12.79 -1.23
N ALA A 129 14.55 11.90 -2.08
CA ALA A 129 14.05 12.27 -3.40
C ALA A 129 12.61 12.82 -3.38
N THR A 130 11.76 12.32 -2.50
CA THR A 130 10.30 12.55 -2.54
C THR A 130 9.73 13.10 -1.24
N GLY A 131 10.50 13.03 -0.15
CA GLY A 131 10.05 13.30 1.20
C GLY A 131 9.10 12.22 1.76
N LEU A 132 8.85 11.13 1.04
CA LEU A 132 7.98 10.04 1.46
C LEU A 132 8.78 9.00 2.27
N GLU A 133 8.47 8.88 3.54
CA GLU A 133 9.08 7.87 4.41
C GLU A 133 8.39 6.53 4.20
N VAL A 134 9.11 5.60 3.57
CA VAL A 134 8.62 4.25 3.24
C VAL A 134 9.58 3.22 3.81
N PRO A 135 9.16 2.39 4.77
CA PRO A 135 10.01 1.34 5.33
C PRO A 135 10.08 0.16 4.36
N MET A 136 11.01 0.21 3.39
CA MET A 136 11.14 -0.79 2.33
C MET A 136 11.26 -2.21 2.87
N ALA A 137 11.96 -2.40 4.00
CA ALA A 137 12.10 -3.70 4.66
C ALA A 137 10.76 -4.28 5.16
N ALA A 138 9.83 -3.43 5.60
CA ALA A 138 8.51 -3.86 6.05
C ALA A 138 7.53 -4.12 4.90
N LEU A 139 7.69 -3.40 3.79
CA LEU A 139 6.74 -3.47 2.67
C LEU A 139 6.60 -4.88 2.09
N GLY A 140 7.69 -5.65 2.03
CA GLY A 140 7.64 -7.03 1.54
C GLY A 140 6.68 -7.94 2.33
N ALA A 141 6.54 -7.71 3.63
CA ALA A 141 5.56 -8.38 4.49
C ALA A 141 4.17 -7.74 4.34
N TRP A 142 4.07 -6.43 4.50
CA TRP A 142 2.79 -5.71 4.50
C TRP A 142 2.01 -5.87 3.19
N LEU A 143 2.69 -5.81 2.04
CA LEU A 143 2.05 -6.02 0.74
C LEU A 143 1.40 -7.39 0.62
N ARG A 144 1.97 -8.40 1.25
CA ARG A 144 1.42 -9.76 1.31
C ARG A 144 0.43 -9.98 2.45
N GLY A 145 0.09 -8.91 3.22
CA GLY A 145 -0.84 -8.96 4.35
C GLY A 145 -0.26 -9.66 5.58
N ALA A 146 1.05 -9.64 5.76
CA ALA A 146 1.76 -10.19 6.90
C ALA A 146 2.34 -9.07 7.76
N ARG A 147 2.59 -9.36 9.04
CA ARG A 147 3.32 -8.47 9.93
C ARG A 147 4.80 -8.41 9.51
N ALA A 148 5.40 -7.24 9.58
CA ALA A 148 6.85 -7.11 9.49
C ALA A 148 7.50 -7.51 10.83
N ASP A 149 8.82 -7.69 10.82
CA ASP A 149 9.60 -8.01 12.01
C ASP A 149 9.37 -7.00 13.13
N GLU A 150 8.79 -7.44 14.25
CA GLU A 150 8.43 -6.57 15.37
C GLU A 150 9.65 -6.00 16.10
N GLY A 151 10.80 -6.68 16.02
CA GLY A 151 12.05 -6.19 16.59
C GLY A 151 12.57 -4.95 15.87
N ARG A 152 12.23 -4.79 14.60
CA ARG A 152 12.64 -3.64 13.74
C ARG A 152 11.56 -2.59 13.59
N HIS A 153 10.28 -2.99 13.52
CA HIS A 153 9.15 -2.14 13.16
C HIS A 153 8.14 -1.95 14.28
N GLY A 154 8.47 -2.46 15.49
CA GLY A 154 7.58 -2.40 16.65
C GLY A 154 6.41 -3.37 16.55
N PRO A 155 5.57 -3.41 17.61
CA PRO A 155 4.44 -4.32 17.69
C PRO A 155 3.40 -4.04 16.61
N ALA A 156 2.77 -5.10 16.12
CA ALA A 156 1.71 -5.02 15.13
C ALA A 156 0.34 -5.31 15.76
N THR A 157 -0.68 -4.55 15.33
CA THR A 157 -2.07 -4.82 15.65
C THR A 157 -2.83 -5.26 14.41
N LEU A 158 -3.60 -6.34 14.51
CA LEU A 158 -4.43 -6.88 13.43
C LEU A 158 -5.90 -6.79 13.78
N ALA A 159 -6.72 -6.43 12.79
CA ALA A 159 -8.15 -6.63 12.82
C ALA A 159 -8.54 -7.45 11.58
N PHE A 160 -9.51 -8.37 11.75
CA PHE A 160 -9.88 -9.35 10.74
C PHE A 160 -11.25 -9.04 10.12
N GLY A 161 -11.42 -9.43 8.86
CA GLY A 161 -12.69 -9.41 8.16
C GLY A 161 -13.58 -10.62 8.51
N GLY A 162 -14.78 -10.65 7.97
CA GLY A 162 -15.69 -11.79 8.13
C GLY A 162 -15.21 -13.08 7.44
N ASP A 163 -14.24 -12.96 6.55
CA ASP A 163 -13.50 -14.04 5.89
C ASP A 163 -12.30 -14.55 6.70
N LEU A 164 -12.10 -14.03 7.91
CA LEU A 164 -10.98 -14.31 8.81
C LEU A 164 -9.60 -13.93 8.25
N LEU A 165 -9.54 -13.19 7.14
CA LEU A 165 -8.31 -12.58 6.64
C LEU A 165 -8.08 -11.21 7.29
N PRO A 166 -6.84 -10.72 7.34
CA PRO A 166 -6.56 -9.37 7.82
C PRO A 166 -7.36 -8.33 7.03
N ALA A 167 -8.13 -7.52 7.73
CA ALA A 167 -8.83 -6.36 7.16
C ALA A 167 -8.05 -5.08 7.43
N ARG A 168 -7.30 -5.06 8.55
CA ARG A 168 -6.41 -3.96 8.93
C ARG A 168 -5.19 -4.48 9.65
N LEU A 169 -4.05 -3.86 9.33
CA LEU A 169 -2.78 -3.98 10.03
C LEU A 169 -2.32 -2.58 10.45
N GLU A 170 -1.94 -2.44 11.71
CA GLU A 170 -1.31 -1.23 12.22
C GLU A 170 0.08 -1.58 12.73
N GLN A 171 1.12 -0.97 12.16
CA GLN A 171 2.52 -1.21 12.55
C GLN A 171 3.38 -0.02 12.12
N ASP A 172 4.35 0.37 12.91
CA ASP A 172 5.30 1.46 12.63
C ASP A 172 4.61 2.78 12.25
N GLY A 173 3.47 3.08 12.90
CA GLY A 173 2.66 4.26 12.62
C GLY A 173 1.88 4.21 11.29
N TRP A 174 2.04 3.15 10.50
CA TRP A 174 1.21 2.90 9.32
C TRP A 174 -0.10 2.22 9.69
N VAL A 175 -1.18 2.66 9.08
CA VAL A 175 -2.48 1.97 9.07
C VAL A 175 -2.71 1.45 7.66
N ILE A 176 -2.80 0.14 7.52
CA ILE A 176 -2.90 -0.58 6.26
C ILE A 176 -4.23 -1.32 6.23
N ASP A 177 -5.11 -0.93 5.33
CA ASP A 177 -6.42 -1.54 5.13
C ASP A 177 -6.39 -2.47 3.91
N PHE A 178 -6.73 -3.73 4.10
CA PHE A 178 -6.87 -4.73 3.03
C PHE A 178 -8.33 -4.80 2.60
N ARG A 179 -8.64 -4.27 1.42
CA ARG A 179 -10.00 -4.11 0.92
C ARG A 179 -10.51 -5.27 0.09
N ALA A 180 -9.61 -6.04 -0.48
CA ALA A 180 -9.94 -7.22 -1.27
C ALA A 180 -8.72 -8.14 -1.34
N TRP A 181 -8.99 -9.43 -1.57
CA TRP A 181 -8.02 -10.49 -1.65
C TRP A 181 -8.15 -11.25 -2.98
N HIS A 182 -7.05 -11.73 -3.51
CA HIS A 182 -7.02 -12.82 -4.48
C HIS A 182 -7.17 -14.12 -3.71
N ALA A 183 -7.91 -15.06 -4.26
CA ALA A 183 -8.01 -16.38 -3.68
C ALA A 183 -6.63 -17.08 -3.69
N GLY A 184 -6.35 -17.82 -2.63
CA GLY A 184 -5.18 -18.70 -2.59
C GLY A 184 -5.44 -20.00 -3.34
N ASP A 185 -4.38 -20.79 -3.49
CA ASP A 185 -4.41 -22.16 -4.01
C ASP A 185 -3.64 -23.11 -3.09
N ALA A 186 -3.32 -24.31 -3.54
CA ALA A 186 -2.61 -25.31 -2.75
C ALA A 186 -1.16 -24.90 -2.40
N ALA A 187 -0.53 -24.02 -3.20
CA ALA A 187 0.86 -23.61 -3.07
C ALA A 187 1.00 -22.21 -2.47
N THR A 188 0.00 -21.36 -2.64
CA THR A 188 0.06 -19.94 -2.30
C THR A 188 -1.15 -19.54 -1.46
N PRO A 189 -0.98 -18.97 -0.27
CA PRO A 189 -2.10 -18.50 0.53
C PRO A 189 -2.78 -17.29 -0.14
N PRO A 190 -4.00 -16.89 0.28
CA PRO A 190 -4.65 -15.68 -0.20
C PRO A 190 -3.73 -14.46 -0.10
N LEU A 191 -3.68 -13.63 -1.15
CA LEU A 191 -2.84 -12.44 -1.24
C LEU A 191 -3.69 -11.18 -1.45
N PRO A 192 -3.30 -10.02 -0.89
CA PRO A 192 -4.05 -8.80 -1.07
C PRO A 192 -4.19 -8.40 -2.53
N ARG A 193 -5.41 -8.01 -2.90
CA ARG A 193 -5.74 -7.46 -4.22
C ARG A 193 -5.85 -5.94 -4.20
N ARG A 194 -6.39 -5.38 -3.10
CA ARG A 194 -6.54 -3.94 -2.93
C ARG A 194 -6.09 -3.53 -1.54
N ILE A 195 -5.13 -2.62 -1.51
CA ILE A 195 -4.50 -2.13 -0.28
C ILE A 195 -4.64 -0.60 -0.25
N GLU A 196 -5.00 -0.08 0.90
CA GLU A 196 -4.99 1.35 1.22
C GLU A 196 -4.12 1.53 2.46
N ALA A 197 -3.09 2.36 2.40
CA ALA A 197 -2.19 2.59 3.52
C ALA A 197 -2.01 4.07 3.77
N ARG A 198 -1.89 4.46 5.04
CA ARG A 198 -1.70 5.86 5.43
C ARG A 198 -0.78 5.99 6.65
N ARG A 199 0.03 7.05 6.64
CA ARG A 199 0.84 7.49 7.77
C ARG A 199 1.03 9.01 7.67
N GLY A 200 0.63 9.76 8.70
CA GLY A 200 0.69 11.21 8.63
C GLY A 200 -0.08 11.77 7.45
N GLY A 201 0.56 12.62 6.63
CA GLY A 201 0.00 13.15 5.39
C GLY A 201 0.16 12.25 4.15
N ALA A 202 0.74 11.05 4.30
CA ALA A 202 0.92 10.10 3.20
C ALA A 202 -0.28 9.18 3.04
N ASP A 203 -0.77 9.04 1.81
CA ASP A 203 -1.79 8.09 1.38
C ASP A 203 -1.26 7.26 0.21
N VAL A 204 -1.43 5.94 0.32
CA VAL A 204 -1.07 4.97 -0.72
C VAL A 204 -2.29 4.13 -1.04
N ARG A 205 -2.60 3.99 -2.32
CA ARG A 205 -3.60 3.05 -2.82
C ARG A 205 -2.95 2.15 -3.83
N LEU A 206 -3.06 0.85 -3.62
CA LEU A 206 -2.51 -0.16 -4.50
C LEU A 206 -3.63 -1.12 -4.93
N VAL A 207 -3.74 -1.32 -6.22
CA VAL A 207 -4.54 -2.41 -6.81
C VAL A 207 -3.56 -3.36 -7.46
N VAL A 208 -3.48 -4.57 -6.93
CA VAL A 208 -2.65 -5.65 -7.47
C VAL A 208 -3.46 -6.36 -8.54
N ASP A 209 -2.97 -6.29 -9.76
CA ASP A 209 -3.58 -6.98 -10.89
C ASP A 209 -3.13 -8.46 -10.91
N GLN A 210 -1.86 -8.72 -10.58
CA GLN A 210 -1.29 -10.08 -10.57
C GLN A 210 -0.18 -10.21 -9.53
N TRP A 211 -0.18 -11.35 -8.83
CA TRP A 211 0.94 -11.92 -8.09
C TRP A 211 1.58 -13.04 -8.91
N GLY A 212 2.88 -13.24 -8.76
CA GLY A 212 3.60 -14.31 -9.46
C GLY A 212 4.98 -14.56 -8.87
N GLY A 213 5.73 -15.48 -9.49
CA GLY A 213 7.10 -15.78 -9.10
C GLY A 213 7.26 -16.34 -7.69
N MET A 214 6.18 -16.88 -7.08
CA MET A 214 6.24 -17.48 -5.75
C MET A 214 7.09 -18.75 -5.82
N SER A 215 8.27 -18.71 -5.20
CA SER A 215 9.16 -19.87 -5.10
C SER A 215 9.91 -19.87 -3.78
N PRO A 216 10.25 -21.09 -3.28
CA PRO A 216 11.09 -21.28 -2.11
C PRO A 216 12.50 -20.81 -2.36
#